data_5dfc77e6d37bc84b20aa8bd4a276b48c
#
_entry.id   5dfc77e6d37bc84b20aa8bd4a276b48c
#
_cell.length_a   1.000
_cell.length_b   1.000
_cell.length_c   1.000
_cell.angle_alpha   90.00
_cell.angle_beta   90.00
_cell.angle_gamma   90.00
#
_symmetry.space_group_name_H-M   'P 1'
#
loop_
_entity.id
_entity.type
_entity.pdbx_description
1 polymer ?
#
loop_
_entity_poly.entity_id
_entity_poly.type
_entity_poly.pdbx_seq_one_letter_code
_entity_poly.pdbx_strand_id
1 'polypeptide(L)'
;MKKILKISGMLGILSIFVFLSFGCRNKVEMVRANTPEEAINSFNRYNLENNVDEMVRLYSNEYIDYIGYDASQIIKVMKKNRKDLNIKSSTVKSIEDVNENLKKAVVTISAMVDDKETTEDYVYALIKEDKGWTVSPDGITGCINFDVPINEKKELNLNLVKEAIQFDGALIRVNLYNDTNNSYVFGTTDEKSEIVVETTEGMFTSIVENPQKIDKKARNYFIAKVENLKGEITKVTVTSVFDVDKNGNTVLDTKRNITAYSK
;
A
#
# COMPACT_ATOMS: atom_id res chain seq x y z
N MET A 1 -13.71 -11.06 -19.36
CA MET A 1 -14.05 -11.05 -17.92
C MET A 1 -13.57 -9.71 -17.37
N LYS A 2 -14.48 -8.78 -17.03
CA LYS A 2 -14.15 -7.49 -16.45
C LYS A 2 -13.72 -7.72 -15.00
N LYS A 3 -12.50 -7.30 -14.65
CA LYS A 3 -11.96 -7.38 -13.28
C LYS A 3 -12.81 -6.46 -12.40
N ILE A 4 -13.47 -7.03 -11.40
CA ILE A 4 -14.01 -6.28 -10.28
C ILE A 4 -12.79 -5.78 -9.49
N LEU A 5 -12.38 -4.53 -9.72
CA LEU A 5 -11.45 -3.85 -8.81
C LEU A 5 -12.24 -3.66 -7.50
N LYS A 6 -11.81 -4.34 -6.46
CA LYS A 6 -12.36 -4.09 -5.11
C LYS A 6 -12.14 -2.62 -4.79
N ILE A 7 -13.14 -1.95 -4.22
CA ILE A 7 -13.07 -0.54 -3.80
C ILE A 7 -11.89 -0.32 -2.84
N SER A 8 -11.51 -1.33 -2.05
CA SER A 8 -10.32 -1.33 -1.19
C SER A 8 -9.04 -0.90 -1.91
N GLY A 9 -8.86 -1.29 -3.20
CA GLY A 9 -7.75 -0.82 -4.01
C GLY A 9 -7.86 0.63 -4.49
N MET A 10 -9.05 1.24 -4.43
CA MET A 10 -9.26 2.60 -4.95
C MET A 10 -9.07 3.69 -3.91
N LEU A 11 -9.27 3.39 -2.63
CA LEU A 11 -9.17 4.38 -1.56
C LEU A 11 -7.83 4.38 -0.83
N GLY A 12 -7.13 3.26 -0.80
CA GLY A 12 -5.88 3.11 -0.05
C GLY A 12 -4.62 2.86 -0.89
N ILE A 13 -4.69 2.11 -1.99
CA ILE A 13 -3.47 1.77 -2.74
C ILE A 13 -3.41 2.57 -4.04
N LEU A 14 -2.72 3.69 -3.97
CA LEU A 14 -2.33 4.45 -5.14
C LEU A 14 -1.22 3.69 -5.90
N SER A 15 -1.57 3.00 -6.98
CA SER A 15 -0.59 2.54 -7.98
C SER A 15 -0.05 3.77 -8.71
N ILE A 16 0.97 4.41 -8.14
CA ILE A 16 1.51 5.66 -8.65
C ILE A 16 2.67 5.37 -9.59
N PHE A 17 2.41 5.43 -10.90
CA PHE A 17 3.44 5.69 -11.87
C PHE A 17 3.64 7.21 -11.97
N VAL A 18 4.66 7.76 -11.34
CA VAL A 18 5.02 9.17 -11.49
C VAL A 18 6.46 9.29 -11.97
N PHE A 19 6.60 9.82 -13.17
CA PHE A 19 7.85 10.42 -13.61
C PHE A 19 8.08 11.70 -12.80
N LEU A 20 9.21 11.77 -12.11
CA LEU A 20 9.62 12.94 -11.33
C LEU A 20 9.94 14.12 -12.26
N SER A 21 9.07 15.10 -12.31
CA SER A 21 9.44 16.46 -12.69
C SER A 21 9.66 17.27 -11.41
N PHE A 22 10.89 17.72 -11.21
CA PHE A 22 11.24 18.65 -10.12
C PHE A 22 10.51 19.99 -10.35
N GLY A 23 9.45 20.22 -9.59
CA GLY A 23 8.75 21.50 -9.52
C GLY A 23 8.83 22.07 -8.11
N CYS A 24 8.79 23.39 -7.98
CA CYS A 24 8.80 24.11 -6.70
C CYS A 24 7.83 23.48 -5.70
N ARG A 25 8.35 23.04 -4.55
CA ARG A 25 7.57 22.43 -3.47
C ARG A 25 6.82 23.52 -2.70
N ASN A 26 5.54 23.68 -2.98
CA ASN A 26 4.67 24.39 -2.04
C ASN A 26 4.43 23.44 -0.85
N LYS A 27 4.93 23.81 0.33
CA LYS A 27 4.75 23.06 1.55
C LYS A 27 3.27 23.09 1.95
N VAL A 28 2.59 21.95 1.88
CA VAL A 28 1.21 21.84 2.38
C VAL A 28 1.25 21.85 3.90
N GLU A 29 0.50 22.75 4.51
CA GLU A 29 0.37 22.79 5.97
C GLU A 29 -0.59 21.70 6.42
N MET A 30 -0.09 20.81 7.27
CA MET A 30 -0.88 19.72 7.83
C MET A 30 -1.76 20.23 8.96
N VAL A 31 -3.00 19.75 9.02
CA VAL A 31 -4.00 20.13 10.04
C VAL A 31 -4.14 19.02 11.05
N ARG A 32 -4.41 19.38 12.29
CA ARG A 32 -4.64 18.46 13.41
C ARG A 32 -5.98 18.79 14.06
N ALA A 33 -6.80 17.79 14.28
CA ALA A 33 -8.08 17.93 14.95
C ALA A 33 -7.88 17.89 16.50
N ASN A 34 -8.81 18.49 17.24
CA ASN A 34 -8.70 18.51 18.71
C ASN A 34 -9.08 17.15 19.31
N THR A 35 -9.98 16.41 18.67
CA THR A 35 -10.46 15.09 19.12
C THR A 35 -10.41 14.07 18.00
N PRO A 36 -10.36 12.75 18.30
CA PRO A 36 -10.39 11.71 17.29
C PRO A 36 -11.69 11.72 16.48
N GLU A 37 -12.84 12.06 17.12
CA GLU A 37 -14.13 12.17 16.47
C GLU A 37 -14.13 13.33 15.46
N GLU A 38 -13.55 14.48 15.81
CA GLU A 38 -13.40 15.61 14.90
C GLU A 38 -12.54 15.24 13.69
N ALA A 39 -11.44 14.52 13.91
CA ALA A 39 -10.54 14.06 12.84
C ALA A 39 -11.28 13.20 11.82
N ILE A 40 -11.94 12.13 12.27
CA ILE A 40 -12.60 11.19 11.36
C ILE A 40 -13.87 11.78 10.71
N ASN A 41 -14.64 12.58 11.43
CA ASN A 41 -15.82 13.24 10.87
C ASN A 41 -15.44 14.28 9.82
N SER A 42 -14.40 15.06 10.06
CA SER A 42 -13.88 16.02 9.07
C SER A 42 -13.34 15.30 7.84
N PHE A 43 -12.58 14.23 8.04
CA PHE A 43 -12.07 13.41 6.95
C PHE A 43 -13.20 12.82 6.09
N ASN A 44 -14.24 12.25 6.71
CA ASN A 44 -15.41 11.70 6.02
C ASN A 44 -16.17 12.76 5.22
N ARG A 45 -16.36 13.94 5.80
CA ARG A 45 -16.99 15.07 5.11
C ARG A 45 -16.19 15.45 3.86
N TYR A 46 -14.87 15.62 3.99
CA TYR A 46 -14.00 15.96 2.84
C TYR A 46 -13.97 14.83 1.80
N ASN A 47 -14.07 13.58 2.24
CA ASN A 47 -14.16 12.42 1.35
C ASN A 47 -15.45 12.45 0.50
N LEU A 48 -16.59 12.76 1.11
CA LEU A 48 -17.89 12.93 0.43
C LEU A 48 -17.89 14.12 -0.54
N GLU A 49 -17.28 15.22 -0.14
CA GLU A 49 -17.16 16.43 -0.94
C GLU A 49 -16.09 16.31 -2.04
N ASN A 50 -15.37 15.20 -2.11
CA ASN A 50 -14.18 14.99 -2.94
C ASN A 50 -13.13 16.11 -2.78
N ASN A 51 -13.04 16.67 -1.57
CA ASN A 51 -12.09 17.72 -1.21
C ASN A 51 -10.74 17.08 -0.81
N VAL A 52 -9.98 16.67 -1.82
CA VAL A 52 -8.72 15.95 -1.65
C VAL A 52 -7.68 16.77 -0.87
N ASP A 53 -7.64 18.08 -1.06
CA ASP A 53 -6.67 18.94 -0.36
C ASP A 53 -6.85 18.84 1.16
N GLU A 54 -8.08 19.02 1.63
CA GLU A 54 -8.38 18.98 3.06
C GLU A 54 -8.27 17.54 3.64
N MET A 55 -8.60 16.50 2.86
CA MET A 55 -8.38 15.13 3.27
C MET A 55 -6.90 14.85 3.58
N VAL A 56 -6.01 15.21 2.65
CA VAL A 56 -4.56 14.93 2.77
C VAL A 56 -3.94 15.73 3.91
N ARG A 57 -4.44 16.92 4.19
CA ARG A 57 -3.98 17.74 5.33
C ARG A 57 -4.22 17.08 6.70
N LEU A 58 -5.20 16.16 6.79
CA LEU A 58 -5.49 15.39 8.00
C LEU A 58 -4.69 14.09 8.10
N TYR A 59 -3.92 13.71 7.08
CA TYR A 59 -3.16 12.45 7.14
C TYR A 59 -2.11 12.46 8.25
N SER A 60 -1.89 11.27 8.83
CA SER A 60 -0.81 11.04 9.80
C SER A 60 0.55 11.06 9.12
N ASN A 61 1.59 11.35 9.91
CA ASN A 61 2.96 11.31 9.42
C ASN A 61 3.35 9.88 9.01
N GLU A 62 2.90 8.86 9.74
CA GLU A 62 3.13 7.44 9.44
C GLU A 62 2.57 7.05 8.07
N TYR A 63 1.38 7.53 7.74
CA TYR A 63 0.78 7.26 6.44
C TYR A 63 1.51 7.98 5.30
N ILE A 64 1.90 9.24 5.51
CA ILE A 64 2.70 10.01 4.55
C ILE A 64 4.06 9.32 4.32
N ASP A 65 4.72 8.87 5.40
CA ASP A 65 5.99 8.14 5.28
C ASP A 65 5.82 6.82 4.54
N TYR A 66 4.74 6.06 4.84
CA TYR A 66 4.44 4.82 4.12
C TYR A 66 4.28 5.05 2.62
N ILE A 67 3.50 6.06 2.21
CA ILE A 67 3.33 6.41 0.80
C ILE A 67 4.67 6.83 0.17
N GLY A 68 5.52 7.55 0.91
CA GLY A 68 6.83 8.00 0.46
C GLY A 68 6.79 9.19 -0.50
N TYR A 69 5.67 9.93 -0.52
CA TYR A 69 5.49 11.17 -1.27
C TYR A 69 5.14 12.31 -0.33
N ASP A 70 5.51 13.53 -0.66
CA ASP A 70 5.02 14.68 0.07
C ASP A 70 3.50 14.93 -0.17
N ALA A 71 2.86 15.67 0.74
CA ALA A 71 1.43 15.92 0.68
C ALA A 71 0.98 16.55 -0.65
N SER A 72 1.79 17.41 -1.27
CA SER A 72 1.45 18.04 -2.54
C SER A 72 1.42 17.04 -3.70
N GLN A 73 2.33 16.08 -3.70
CA GLN A 73 2.36 14.99 -4.67
C GLN A 73 1.17 14.04 -4.48
N ILE A 74 0.84 13.70 -3.23
CA ILE A 74 -0.32 12.87 -2.89
C ILE A 74 -1.60 13.54 -3.40
N ILE A 75 -1.81 14.83 -3.11
CA ILE A 75 -2.95 15.61 -3.59
C ILE A 75 -3.08 15.53 -5.11
N LYS A 76 -1.98 15.77 -5.84
CA LYS A 76 -1.98 15.76 -7.30
C LYS A 76 -2.42 14.41 -7.87
N VAL A 77 -1.92 13.33 -7.31
CA VAL A 77 -2.24 11.97 -7.76
C VAL A 77 -3.66 11.59 -7.38
N MET A 78 -4.08 11.87 -6.15
CA MET A 78 -5.44 11.60 -5.72
C MET A 78 -6.48 12.37 -6.54
N LYS A 79 -6.28 13.65 -6.82
CA LYS A 79 -7.17 14.43 -7.70
C LYS A 79 -7.31 13.80 -9.09
N LYS A 80 -6.23 13.24 -9.64
CA LYS A 80 -6.26 12.55 -10.92
C LYS A 80 -7.07 11.25 -10.85
N ASN A 81 -6.85 10.45 -9.82
CA ASN A 81 -7.44 9.11 -9.71
C ASN A 81 -8.90 9.13 -9.22
N ARG A 82 -9.33 10.21 -8.56
CA ARG A 82 -10.67 10.34 -7.98
C ARG A 82 -11.65 11.11 -8.86
N LYS A 83 -11.30 11.45 -10.10
CA LYS A 83 -12.16 12.23 -10.98
C LYS A 83 -13.54 11.62 -11.19
N ASP A 84 -13.59 10.30 -11.31
CA ASP A 84 -14.81 9.54 -11.60
C ASP A 84 -15.36 8.81 -10.36
N LEU A 85 -14.77 9.07 -9.18
CA LEU A 85 -15.23 8.47 -7.94
C LEU A 85 -16.52 9.15 -7.45
N ASN A 86 -17.57 8.37 -7.28
CA ASN A 86 -18.87 8.84 -6.81
C ASN A 86 -19.23 8.17 -5.48
N ILE A 87 -18.81 8.78 -4.37
CA ILE A 87 -19.15 8.34 -3.02
C ILE A 87 -20.57 8.84 -2.70
N LYS A 88 -21.44 7.90 -2.29
CA LYS A 88 -22.83 8.18 -1.94
C LYS A 88 -23.01 8.48 -0.46
N SER A 89 -22.30 7.74 0.37
CA SER A 89 -22.34 7.92 1.82
C SER A 89 -21.02 7.51 2.46
N SER A 90 -20.72 8.10 3.61
CA SER A 90 -19.60 7.74 4.47
C SER A 90 -20.06 7.92 5.92
N THR A 91 -20.13 6.83 6.70
CA THR A 91 -20.66 6.83 8.05
C THR A 91 -19.71 6.16 9.01
N VAL A 92 -19.36 6.83 10.11
CA VAL A 92 -18.58 6.25 11.20
C VAL A 92 -19.44 5.21 11.91
N LYS A 93 -19.00 3.95 11.90
CA LYS A 93 -19.67 2.82 12.52
C LYS A 93 -19.24 2.63 13.96
N SER A 94 -17.95 2.74 14.23
CA SER A 94 -17.37 2.68 15.57
C SER A 94 -16.08 3.46 15.67
N ILE A 95 -15.76 3.89 16.90
CA ILE A 95 -14.43 4.35 17.31
C ILE A 95 -14.08 3.58 18.57
N GLU A 96 -12.98 2.83 18.55
CA GLU A 96 -12.53 1.96 19.62
C GLU A 96 -11.19 2.45 20.17
N ASP A 97 -11.05 2.46 21.48
CA ASP A 97 -9.81 2.82 22.16
C ASP A 97 -8.81 1.67 22.07
N VAL A 98 -7.64 1.94 21.49
CA VAL A 98 -6.51 1.01 21.52
C VAL A 98 -5.58 1.40 22.67
N ASN A 99 -5.25 2.69 22.76
CA ASN A 99 -4.54 3.31 23.85
C ASN A 99 -4.80 4.84 23.86
N GLU A 100 -4.13 5.59 24.73
CA GLU A 100 -4.32 7.04 24.88
C GLU A 100 -3.97 7.86 23.62
N ASN A 101 -3.12 7.32 22.74
CA ASN A 101 -2.62 8.02 21.55
C ASN A 101 -3.08 7.35 20.22
N LEU A 102 -3.84 6.26 20.31
CA LEU A 102 -4.28 5.49 19.16
C LEU A 102 -5.71 5.00 19.33
N LYS A 103 -6.56 5.29 18.34
CA LYS A 103 -7.92 4.77 18.23
C LYS A 103 -8.08 4.04 16.89
N LYS A 104 -8.96 3.05 16.86
CA LYS A 104 -9.38 2.37 15.64
C LYS A 104 -10.77 2.87 15.26
N ALA A 105 -10.93 3.42 14.08
CA ALA A 105 -12.23 3.80 13.53
C ALA A 105 -12.62 2.85 12.40
N VAL A 106 -13.90 2.45 12.39
CA VAL A 106 -14.51 1.73 11.27
C VAL A 106 -15.52 2.65 10.61
N VAL A 107 -15.39 2.81 9.30
CA VAL A 107 -16.25 3.68 8.49
C VAL A 107 -16.86 2.86 7.36
N THR A 108 -18.18 2.87 7.28
CA THR A 108 -18.91 2.29 6.16
C THR A 108 -19.02 3.31 5.03
N ILE A 109 -18.54 2.96 3.85
CA ILE A 109 -18.60 3.81 2.65
C ILE A 109 -19.40 3.11 1.56
N SER A 110 -20.39 3.83 0.99
CA SER A 110 -21.11 3.42 -0.22
C SER A 110 -20.65 4.27 -1.40
N ALA A 111 -20.30 3.62 -2.50
CA ALA A 111 -19.87 4.30 -3.72
C ALA A 111 -20.40 3.58 -4.98
N MET A 112 -20.49 4.31 -6.09
CA MET A 112 -20.81 3.73 -7.40
C MET A 112 -19.54 3.19 -8.05
N VAL A 113 -19.56 1.91 -8.42
CA VAL A 113 -18.48 1.23 -9.16
C VAL A 113 -19.11 0.48 -10.33
N ASP A 114 -18.71 0.79 -11.55
CA ASP A 114 -19.28 0.18 -12.77
C ASP A 114 -20.82 0.19 -12.77
N ASP A 115 -21.43 1.35 -12.43
CA ASP A 115 -22.87 1.59 -12.34
C ASP A 115 -23.61 0.74 -11.28
N LYS A 116 -22.87 0.13 -10.35
CA LYS A 116 -23.43 -0.59 -9.20
C LYS A 116 -23.02 0.10 -7.91
N GLU A 117 -23.99 0.24 -7.02
CA GLU A 117 -23.68 0.67 -5.66
C GLU A 117 -23.03 -0.47 -4.88
N THR A 118 -21.88 -0.20 -4.30
CA THR A 118 -21.15 -1.11 -3.43
C THR A 118 -20.94 -0.45 -2.08
N THR A 119 -21.03 -1.24 -1.02
CA THR A 119 -20.84 -0.77 0.36
C THR A 119 -19.80 -1.63 1.05
N GLU A 120 -18.79 -0.99 1.62
CA GLU A 120 -17.70 -1.67 2.30
C GLU A 120 -17.31 -0.94 3.60
N ASP A 121 -16.78 -1.70 4.57
CA ASP A 121 -16.22 -1.16 5.80
C ASP A 121 -14.72 -0.92 5.63
N TYR A 122 -14.26 0.27 6.01
CA TYR A 122 -12.86 0.69 5.98
C TYR A 122 -12.36 0.93 7.39
N VAL A 123 -11.14 0.47 7.67
CA VAL A 123 -10.47 0.69 8.94
C VAL A 123 -9.52 1.86 8.81
N TYR A 124 -9.61 2.78 9.76
CA TYR A 124 -8.71 3.93 9.91
C TYR A 124 -8.03 3.88 11.26
N ALA A 125 -6.76 4.25 11.33
CA ALA A 125 -6.13 4.59 12.60
C ALA A 125 -6.27 6.10 12.82
N LEU A 126 -6.70 6.47 14.02
CA LEU A 126 -6.68 7.85 14.49
C LEU A 126 -5.50 7.97 15.44
N ILE A 127 -4.52 8.76 15.06
CA ILE A 127 -3.23 8.85 15.74
C ILE A 127 -3.09 10.24 16.35
N LYS A 128 -2.78 10.30 17.66
CA LYS A 128 -2.49 11.52 18.36
C LYS A 128 -1.03 11.90 18.16
N GLU A 129 -0.80 12.98 17.46
CA GLU A 129 0.49 13.61 17.28
C GLU A 129 0.62 14.85 18.20
N ASP A 130 1.78 15.49 18.24
CA ASP A 130 2.08 16.61 19.16
C ASP A 130 1.03 17.73 19.17
N LYS A 131 0.35 17.97 18.03
CA LYS A 131 -0.59 19.08 17.86
C LYS A 131 -2.06 18.64 17.80
N GLY A 132 -2.36 17.38 17.98
CA GLY A 132 -3.71 16.84 17.94
C GLY A 132 -3.85 15.55 17.13
N TRP A 133 -5.08 15.24 16.75
CA TRP A 133 -5.43 13.97 16.10
C TRP A 133 -5.36 14.03 14.57
N THR A 134 -4.91 12.94 13.98
CA THR A 134 -4.74 12.73 12.55
C THR A 134 -5.43 11.45 12.11
N VAL A 135 -5.58 11.28 10.80
CA VAL A 135 -6.20 10.10 10.20
C VAL A 135 -5.16 9.35 9.38
N SER A 136 -5.03 8.05 9.66
CA SER A 136 -4.23 7.14 8.88
C SER A 136 -5.14 6.15 8.14
N PRO A 137 -5.29 6.27 6.83
CA PRO A 137 -6.03 5.30 6.03
C PRO A 137 -5.45 3.90 6.14
N ASP A 138 -6.24 2.89 5.75
CA ASP A 138 -5.88 1.47 5.77
C ASP A 138 -5.49 0.94 7.17
N GLY A 139 -5.80 1.68 8.24
CA GLY A 139 -5.47 1.30 9.62
C GLY A 139 -3.97 1.25 9.91
N ILE A 140 -3.15 2.02 9.18
CA ILE A 140 -1.71 2.06 9.38
C ILE A 140 -1.39 2.81 10.67
N THR A 141 -0.70 2.14 11.59
CA THR A 141 -0.34 2.64 12.91
C THR A 141 1.14 2.97 13.07
N GLY A 142 1.96 2.52 12.12
CA GLY A 142 3.40 2.75 12.11
C GLY A 142 4.02 2.38 10.78
N CYS A 143 5.24 2.84 10.52
CA CYS A 143 6.00 2.52 9.32
C CYS A 143 7.47 2.25 9.68
N ILE A 144 7.99 1.11 9.20
CA ILE A 144 9.40 0.74 9.33
C ILE A 144 10.02 0.78 7.93
N ASN A 145 11.10 1.54 7.81
CA ASN A 145 11.89 1.61 6.58
C ASN A 145 13.07 0.65 6.65
N PHE A 146 13.31 -0.09 5.57
CA PHE A 146 14.44 -1.01 5.44
C PHE A 146 15.44 -0.42 4.46
N ASP A 147 16.69 -0.28 4.92
CA ASP A 147 17.81 0.16 4.07
C ASP A 147 18.53 -1.06 3.50
N VAL A 148 17.93 -1.66 2.48
CA VAL A 148 18.50 -2.83 1.80
C VAL A 148 19.27 -2.33 0.57
N PRO A 149 20.61 -2.53 0.51
CA PRO A 149 21.40 -2.10 -0.63
C PRO A 149 20.96 -2.83 -1.90
N ILE A 150 20.83 -2.07 -2.99
CA ILE A 150 20.62 -2.66 -4.31
C ILE A 150 21.88 -3.41 -4.71
N ASN A 151 21.78 -4.69 -5.07
CA ASN A 151 22.88 -5.43 -5.61
C ASN A 151 23.26 -4.86 -6.98
N GLU A 152 24.49 -4.37 -7.14
CA GLU A 152 24.98 -3.79 -8.39
C GLU A 152 25.18 -4.80 -9.53
N LYS A 153 25.08 -6.10 -9.24
CA LYS A 153 25.10 -7.13 -10.29
C LYS A 153 23.88 -6.96 -11.20
N LYS A 154 24.09 -7.17 -12.50
CA LYS A 154 23.01 -7.13 -13.51
C LYS A 154 22.09 -8.36 -13.40
N GLU A 155 21.30 -8.39 -12.37
CA GLU A 155 20.33 -9.46 -12.08
C GLU A 155 18.96 -8.87 -11.72
N LEU A 156 17.97 -9.72 -11.56
CA LEU A 156 16.69 -9.35 -10.96
C LEU A 156 16.89 -9.19 -9.45
N ASN A 157 16.74 -7.96 -8.96
CA ASN A 157 16.82 -7.65 -7.54
C ASN A 157 15.43 -7.38 -6.96
N LEU A 158 15.16 -7.97 -5.80
CA LEU A 158 14.01 -7.71 -4.97
C LEU A 158 14.49 -7.16 -3.64
N ASN A 159 13.97 -6.01 -3.23
CA ASN A 159 14.39 -5.37 -1.99
C ASN A 159 13.16 -5.05 -1.14
N LEU A 160 13.12 -5.57 0.09
CA LEU A 160 12.20 -5.09 1.10
C LEU A 160 12.50 -3.61 1.38
N VAL A 161 11.49 -2.77 1.30
CA VAL A 161 11.66 -1.32 1.47
C VAL A 161 10.92 -0.80 2.68
N LYS A 162 9.68 -1.28 2.88
CA LYS A 162 8.81 -0.79 3.95
C LYS A 162 7.92 -1.88 4.51
N GLU A 163 7.68 -1.78 5.81
CA GLU A 163 6.60 -2.45 6.52
C GLU A 163 5.69 -1.36 7.09
N ALA A 164 4.42 -1.34 6.67
CA ALA A 164 3.40 -0.52 7.31
C ALA A 164 2.60 -1.38 8.28
N ILE A 165 2.72 -1.11 9.55
CA ILE A 165 2.07 -1.84 10.65
C ILE A 165 0.58 -1.46 10.64
N GLN A 166 -0.30 -2.45 10.64
CA GLN A 166 -1.76 -2.30 10.71
C GLN A 166 -2.30 -2.96 11.99
N PHE A 167 -3.58 -2.74 12.31
CA PHE A 167 -4.22 -3.39 13.46
C PHE A 167 -4.28 -4.91 13.37
N ASP A 168 -4.35 -5.46 12.15
CA ASP A 168 -4.57 -6.87 11.86
C ASP A 168 -3.44 -7.53 11.05
N GLY A 169 -2.27 -6.89 11.02
CA GLY A 169 -1.10 -7.38 10.27
C GLY A 169 -0.21 -6.25 9.76
N ALA A 170 0.30 -6.40 8.54
CA ALA A 170 1.13 -5.38 7.92
C ALA A 170 1.00 -5.36 6.39
N LEU A 171 1.32 -4.20 5.79
CA LEU A 171 1.57 -4.08 4.35
C LEU A 171 3.08 -4.11 4.12
N ILE A 172 3.53 -5.10 3.36
CA ILE A 172 4.95 -5.28 3.01
C ILE A 172 5.18 -4.78 1.60
N ARG A 173 6.08 -3.80 1.46
CA ARG A 173 6.48 -3.27 0.15
C ARG A 173 7.83 -3.83 -0.27
N VAL A 174 7.84 -4.55 -1.40
CA VAL A 174 9.05 -5.08 -2.03
C VAL A 174 9.25 -4.40 -3.38
N ASN A 175 10.33 -3.69 -3.55
CA ASN A 175 10.71 -3.11 -4.83
C ASN A 175 11.38 -4.16 -5.71
N LEU A 176 11.13 -4.05 -7.02
CA LEU A 176 11.63 -4.92 -8.07
C LEU A 176 12.49 -4.11 -9.03
N TYR A 177 13.74 -4.51 -9.19
CA TYR A 177 14.69 -3.90 -10.11
C TYR A 177 15.18 -4.96 -11.09
N ASN A 178 14.71 -4.89 -12.31
CA ASN A 178 15.18 -5.79 -13.37
C ASN A 178 16.18 -5.08 -14.27
N ASP A 179 17.45 -5.23 -13.96
CA ASP A 179 18.56 -4.68 -14.77
C ASP A 179 19.09 -5.68 -15.80
N THR A 180 18.39 -6.81 -16.03
CA THR A 180 18.73 -7.83 -17.01
C THR A 180 18.18 -7.52 -18.41
N ASN A 181 18.54 -8.34 -19.38
CA ASN A 181 17.92 -8.35 -20.72
C ASN A 181 16.76 -9.33 -20.85
N ASN A 182 16.39 -10.02 -19.76
CA ASN A 182 15.29 -10.98 -19.69
C ASN A 182 14.08 -10.37 -18.98
N SER A 183 12.89 -10.84 -19.32
CA SER A 183 11.68 -10.58 -18.54
C SER A 183 11.45 -11.73 -17.56
N TYR A 184 10.74 -11.45 -16.47
CA TYR A 184 10.38 -12.44 -15.44
C TYR A 184 8.91 -12.40 -15.13
N VAL A 185 8.37 -13.52 -14.66
CA VAL A 185 6.99 -13.60 -14.18
C VAL A 185 6.98 -14.21 -12.76
N PHE A 186 6.13 -13.66 -11.92
CA PHE A 186 5.90 -14.07 -10.54
C PHE A 186 4.58 -14.85 -10.50
N GLY A 187 4.69 -16.15 -10.32
CA GLY A 187 3.58 -17.09 -10.41
C GLY A 187 3.10 -17.38 -11.82
N THR A 188 2.28 -18.40 -11.93
CA THR A 188 1.56 -18.81 -13.15
C THR A 188 0.06 -18.98 -12.81
N THR A 189 -0.75 -19.43 -13.78
CA THR A 189 -2.15 -19.80 -13.52
C THR A 189 -2.27 -20.99 -12.57
N ASP A 190 -1.32 -21.92 -12.64
CA ASP A 190 -1.35 -23.18 -11.90
C ASP A 190 -0.51 -23.13 -10.61
N GLU A 191 0.43 -22.20 -10.55
CA GLU A 191 1.31 -22.02 -9.41
C GLU A 191 1.44 -20.54 -9.01
N LYS A 192 0.80 -20.15 -7.91
CA LYS A 192 0.88 -18.78 -7.40
C LYS A 192 2.25 -18.48 -6.80
N SER A 193 2.72 -17.26 -6.99
CA SER A 193 3.83 -16.72 -6.23
C SER A 193 3.37 -16.31 -4.84
N GLU A 194 4.23 -16.44 -3.85
CA GLU A 194 3.98 -16.06 -2.47
C GLU A 194 5.07 -15.12 -1.99
N ILE A 195 4.69 -14.19 -1.13
CA ILE A 195 5.61 -13.40 -0.33
C ILE A 195 5.63 -14.02 1.06
N VAL A 196 6.73 -14.73 1.37
CA VAL A 196 6.95 -15.39 2.65
C VAL A 196 7.75 -14.46 3.55
N VAL A 197 7.21 -14.14 4.71
CA VAL A 197 7.80 -13.26 5.72
C VAL A 197 8.15 -14.10 6.95
N GLU A 198 9.43 -14.26 7.21
CA GLU A 198 9.96 -14.89 8.43
C GLU A 198 10.19 -13.78 9.47
N THR A 199 9.73 -13.99 10.68
CA THR A 199 9.89 -13.06 11.80
C THR A 199 10.48 -13.78 13.01
N THR A 200 10.74 -13.04 14.08
CA THR A 200 11.13 -13.60 15.39
C THR A 200 10.04 -14.45 16.04
N GLU A 201 8.78 -14.36 15.59
CA GLU A 201 7.63 -15.06 16.16
C GLU A 201 7.02 -16.13 15.24
N GLY A 202 7.48 -16.23 13.99
CA GLY A 202 6.97 -17.24 13.07
C GLY A 202 7.12 -16.92 11.60
N MET A 203 6.39 -17.68 10.79
CA MET A 203 6.36 -17.53 9.34
C MET A 203 4.96 -17.16 8.89
N PHE A 204 4.87 -16.15 8.04
CA PHE A 204 3.63 -15.59 7.51
C PHE A 204 3.72 -15.53 5.98
N THR A 205 2.58 -15.67 5.32
CA THR A 205 2.56 -15.73 3.85
C THR A 205 1.44 -14.87 3.29
N SER A 206 1.73 -14.18 2.20
CA SER A 206 0.75 -13.48 1.37
C SER A 206 0.84 -13.98 -0.06
N ILE A 207 -0.31 -14.29 -0.67
CA ILE A 207 -0.39 -14.81 -2.04
C ILE A 207 -0.43 -13.65 -3.03
N VAL A 208 0.38 -13.74 -4.09
CA VAL A 208 0.27 -12.89 -5.26
C VAL A 208 -0.85 -13.44 -6.15
N GLU A 209 -2.05 -12.86 -6.04
CA GLU A 209 -3.28 -13.42 -6.62
C GLU A 209 -3.25 -13.63 -8.13
N ASN A 210 -2.57 -12.78 -8.85
CA ASN A 210 -2.44 -12.88 -10.30
C ASN A 210 -0.96 -12.89 -10.71
N PRO A 211 -0.57 -13.65 -11.73
CA PRO A 211 0.78 -13.59 -12.27
C PRO A 211 1.19 -12.15 -12.58
N GLN A 212 2.34 -11.74 -12.05
CA GLN A 212 2.90 -10.41 -12.27
C GLN A 212 4.12 -10.52 -13.16
N LYS A 213 4.15 -9.78 -14.28
CA LYS A 213 5.30 -9.73 -15.16
C LYS A 213 6.12 -8.48 -14.91
N ILE A 214 7.44 -8.61 -14.89
CA ILE A 214 8.37 -7.50 -14.98
C ILE A 214 9.18 -7.61 -16.28
N ASP A 215 9.12 -6.58 -17.10
CA ASP A 215 9.87 -6.56 -18.36
C ASP A 215 11.35 -6.27 -18.12
N LYS A 216 12.17 -6.58 -19.14
CA LYS A 216 13.59 -6.23 -19.18
C LYS A 216 13.80 -4.73 -18.90
N LYS A 217 14.81 -4.40 -18.13
CA LYS A 217 15.17 -3.01 -17.79
C LYS A 217 14.05 -2.22 -17.10
N ALA A 218 13.09 -2.92 -16.49
CA ALA A 218 11.95 -2.30 -15.83
C ALA A 218 12.14 -2.23 -14.31
N ARG A 219 11.40 -1.33 -13.68
CA ARG A 219 11.26 -1.19 -12.23
C ARG A 219 9.80 -1.27 -11.85
N ASN A 220 9.49 -1.94 -10.77
CA ASN A 220 8.14 -2.11 -10.25
C ASN A 220 8.19 -2.31 -8.73
N TYR A 221 7.06 -2.59 -8.09
CA TYR A 221 7.01 -3.00 -6.69
C TYR A 221 5.79 -3.90 -6.45
N PHE A 222 5.89 -4.72 -5.41
CA PHE A 222 4.75 -5.40 -4.81
C PHE A 222 4.34 -4.70 -3.51
N ILE A 223 3.04 -4.71 -3.23
CA ILE A 223 2.50 -4.50 -1.90
C ILE A 223 1.72 -5.77 -1.55
N ALA A 224 2.12 -6.41 -0.46
CA ALA A 224 1.46 -7.59 0.05
C ALA A 224 0.85 -7.29 1.41
N LYS A 225 -0.43 -7.59 1.60
CA LYS A 225 -1.05 -7.61 2.93
C LYS A 225 -0.71 -8.96 3.58
N VAL A 226 -0.02 -8.90 4.70
CA VAL A 226 0.32 -10.07 5.51
C VAL A 226 -0.52 -10.01 6.78
N GLU A 227 -1.54 -10.85 6.86
CA GLU A 227 -2.45 -10.87 7.99
C GLU A 227 -1.79 -11.47 9.24
N ASN A 228 -2.14 -10.92 10.39
CA ASN A 228 -1.66 -11.35 11.70
C ASN A 228 -0.12 -11.37 11.84
N LEU A 229 0.61 -10.58 11.04
CA LEU A 229 2.06 -10.48 11.15
C LEU A 229 2.44 -10.03 12.56
N LYS A 230 3.39 -10.77 13.17
CA LYS A 230 3.91 -10.50 14.52
C LYS A 230 5.41 -10.68 14.54
N GLY A 231 6.05 -10.00 15.48
CA GLY A 231 7.49 -10.06 15.66
C GLY A 231 8.26 -9.22 14.64
N GLU A 232 9.57 -9.14 14.82
CA GLU A 232 10.46 -8.41 13.94
C GLU A 232 10.76 -9.23 12.67
N ILE A 233 10.66 -8.62 11.49
CA ILE A 233 11.00 -9.28 10.22
C ILE A 233 12.47 -9.62 10.18
N THR A 234 12.78 -10.90 9.96
CA THR A 234 14.14 -11.42 9.82
C THR A 234 14.49 -11.80 8.40
N LYS A 235 13.47 -12.18 7.58
CA LYS A 235 13.68 -12.50 6.17
C LYS A 235 12.39 -12.33 5.36
N VAL A 236 12.53 -11.90 4.11
CA VAL A 236 11.43 -11.86 3.14
C VAL A 236 11.88 -12.56 1.86
N THR A 237 11.08 -13.50 1.40
CA THR A 237 11.33 -14.29 0.18
C THR A 237 10.11 -14.23 -0.73
N VAL A 238 10.34 -14.01 -2.01
CA VAL A 238 9.31 -14.14 -3.06
C VAL A 238 9.53 -15.46 -3.77
N THR A 239 8.51 -16.32 -3.78
CA THR A 239 8.57 -17.67 -4.35
C THR A 239 8.10 -17.69 -5.80
N SER A 240 8.36 -18.82 -6.49
CA SER A 240 7.80 -19.12 -7.82
C SER A 240 8.04 -18.00 -8.84
N VAL A 241 9.31 -17.58 -8.97
CA VAL A 241 9.78 -16.63 -9.99
C VAL A 241 10.33 -17.43 -11.18
N PHE A 242 9.87 -17.11 -12.39
CA PHE A 242 10.22 -17.80 -13.62
C PHE A 242 10.80 -16.83 -14.63
N ASP A 243 11.67 -17.33 -15.52
CA ASP A 243 12.10 -16.60 -16.71
C ASP A 243 10.97 -16.57 -17.77
N VAL A 244 11.02 -15.57 -18.61
CA VAL A 244 10.15 -15.45 -19.80
C VAL A 244 11.03 -15.53 -21.05
N ASP A 245 10.69 -16.43 -21.96
CA ASP A 245 11.42 -16.60 -23.22
C ASP A 245 11.22 -15.41 -24.19
N LYS A 246 11.95 -15.42 -25.31
CA LYS A 246 11.85 -14.40 -26.34
C LYS A 246 10.47 -14.32 -27.04
N ASN A 247 9.65 -15.34 -26.91
CA ASN A 247 8.30 -15.39 -27.47
C ASN A 247 7.25 -14.91 -26.44
N GLY A 248 7.65 -14.62 -25.19
CA GLY A 248 6.77 -14.18 -24.13
C GLY A 248 6.19 -15.32 -23.28
N ASN A 249 6.64 -16.57 -23.46
CA ASN A 249 6.17 -17.71 -22.69
C ASN A 249 6.96 -17.88 -21.40
N THR A 250 6.30 -18.34 -20.34
CA THR A 250 6.92 -18.70 -19.07
C THR A 250 7.73 -19.99 -19.23
N VAL A 251 8.98 -19.99 -18.77
CA VAL A 251 9.88 -21.14 -18.80
C VAL A 251 9.85 -21.83 -17.44
N LEU A 252 9.04 -22.90 -17.30
CA LEU A 252 8.68 -23.50 -16.01
C LEU A 252 9.86 -24.14 -15.26
N ASP A 253 10.86 -24.65 -15.98
CA ASP A 253 12.05 -25.27 -15.41
C ASP A 253 13.05 -24.25 -14.80
N THR A 254 12.80 -22.96 -15.00
CA THR A 254 13.61 -21.87 -14.41
C THR A 254 13.09 -21.40 -13.04
N LYS A 255 12.11 -22.10 -12.46
CA LYS A 255 11.53 -21.78 -11.16
C LYS A 255 12.58 -21.55 -10.09
N ARG A 256 12.48 -20.42 -9.40
CA ARG A 256 13.33 -20.09 -8.24
C ARG A 256 12.61 -19.20 -7.24
N ASN A 257 13.18 -19.16 -6.04
CA ASN A 257 12.81 -18.22 -5.00
C ASN A 257 13.87 -17.12 -4.92
N ILE A 258 13.45 -15.87 -4.63
CA ILE A 258 14.35 -14.73 -4.51
C ILE A 258 14.16 -14.10 -3.15
N THR A 259 15.26 -13.99 -2.39
CA THR A 259 15.27 -13.29 -1.10
C THR A 259 15.33 -11.79 -1.33
N ALA A 260 14.33 -11.08 -0.80
CA ALA A 260 14.21 -9.62 -0.86
C ALA A 260 14.84 -8.93 0.38
N TYR A 261 14.98 -9.68 1.48
CA TYR A 261 15.61 -9.22 2.72
C TYR A 261 16.08 -10.42 3.55
N SER A 262 17.21 -10.26 4.20
CA SER A 262 17.70 -11.15 5.26
C SER A 262 18.52 -10.32 6.24
N LYS A 263 18.18 -10.40 7.55
CA LYS A 263 18.88 -9.77 8.67
C LYS A 263 20.18 -10.51 8.98
#